data_27197909a5abc3fcd50d9688d07e6d23
#
_entry.id   27197909a5abc3fcd50d9688d07e6d23
#
_cell.length_a   1.000
_cell.length_b   1.000
_cell.length_c   1.000
_cell.angle_alpha   90.00
_cell.angle_beta   90.00
_cell.angle_gamma   90.00
#
_symmetry.space_group_name_H-M   'P 1'
#
loop_
_entity.id
_entity.type
_entity.pdbx_description
1 polymer ?
#
loop_
_entity_poly.entity_id
_entity_poly.type
_entity_poly.pdbx_seq_one_letter_code
_entity_poly.pdbx_strand_id
1 'polypeptide(L)'
;MTKNRIDHIAISVTNIKEAVDWYTRTFDCEIEYQDDTWAFLAFDNIKFALVIPDQHPPHIAFVRPDAEKYGPLKTHRDGTRSIYINDPSGNSIEILAED
;
A
#
# COMPACT_ATOMS: atom_id res chain seq x y z
N MET A 1 14.17 14.19 -16.57
CA MET A 1 13.00 13.35 -16.32
C MET A 1 12.86 13.00 -14.85
N THR A 2 11.67 13.17 -14.33
CA THR A 2 11.41 12.85 -12.93
C THR A 2 11.13 11.36 -12.79
N LYS A 3 11.72 10.75 -11.79
CA LYS A 3 11.45 9.35 -11.48
C LYS A 3 10.08 9.23 -10.80
N ASN A 4 9.39 8.13 -11.05
CA ASN A 4 8.20 7.81 -10.27
C ASN A 4 8.64 7.48 -8.84
N ARG A 5 7.71 7.67 -7.90
CA ARG A 5 8.01 7.31 -6.51
C ARG A 5 7.15 6.12 -6.07
N ILE A 6 7.69 5.37 -5.13
CA ILE A 6 6.96 4.29 -4.47
C ILE A 6 6.28 4.90 -3.25
N ASP A 7 4.95 4.76 -3.17
CA ASP A 7 4.18 5.32 -2.07
C ASP A 7 4.20 4.40 -0.86
N HIS A 8 3.98 3.12 -1.08
CA HIS A 8 3.97 2.15 0.01
C HIS A 8 4.21 0.74 -0.48
N ILE A 9 4.56 -0.11 0.48
CA ILE A 9 4.71 -1.55 0.27
C ILE A 9 3.71 -2.23 1.19
N ALA A 10 2.95 -3.18 0.65
CA ALA A 10 1.99 -3.96 1.43
C ALA A 10 2.43 -5.41 1.52
N ILE A 11 2.50 -5.93 2.72
CA ILE A 11 2.82 -7.34 2.97
C ILE A 11 1.66 -8.01 3.68
N SER A 12 1.57 -9.33 3.52
CA SER A 12 0.53 -10.14 4.16
C SER A 12 0.90 -10.48 5.58
N VAL A 13 -0.08 -10.35 6.49
CA VAL A 13 0.08 -10.79 7.88
C VAL A 13 -1.16 -11.60 8.27
N THR A 14 -1.03 -12.42 9.30
CA THR A 14 -2.14 -13.26 9.75
C THR A 14 -3.02 -12.57 10.79
N ASN A 15 -2.48 -11.58 11.49
CA ASN A 15 -3.19 -10.85 12.53
C ASN A 15 -2.67 -9.43 12.59
N ILE A 16 -3.53 -8.46 12.34
CA ILE A 16 -3.11 -7.06 12.24
C ILE A 16 -2.56 -6.53 13.56
N LYS A 17 -3.29 -6.73 14.66
CA LYS A 17 -2.85 -6.21 15.97
C LYS A 17 -1.48 -6.78 16.37
N GLU A 18 -1.31 -8.07 16.19
CA GLU A 18 -0.04 -8.74 16.53
C GLU A 18 1.10 -8.19 15.68
N ALA A 19 0.86 -8.01 14.39
CA ALA A 19 1.87 -7.47 13.47
C ALA A 19 2.22 -6.02 13.80
N VAL A 20 1.21 -5.17 14.04
CA VAL A 20 1.44 -3.78 14.42
C VAL A 20 2.27 -3.70 15.70
N ASP A 21 1.91 -4.50 16.71
CA ASP A 21 2.65 -4.52 17.97
C ASP A 21 4.11 -4.92 17.76
N TRP A 22 4.35 -5.91 16.90
CA TRP A 22 5.70 -6.37 16.62
C TRP A 22 6.53 -5.30 15.91
N TYR A 23 5.97 -4.68 14.88
CA TYR A 23 6.70 -3.66 14.10
C TYR A 23 6.97 -2.40 14.93
N THR A 24 6.01 -1.97 15.73
CA THR A 24 6.19 -0.75 16.54
C THR A 24 7.13 -0.96 17.72
N ARG A 25 7.29 -2.21 18.20
CA ARG A 25 8.30 -2.52 19.22
C ARG A 25 9.70 -2.65 18.63
N THR A 26 9.78 -3.10 17.37
CA THR A 26 11.06 -3.42 16.74
C THR A 26 11.66 -2.20 16.04
N PHE A 27 10.83 -1.36 15.48
CA PHE A 27 11.27 -0.20 14.71
C PHE A 27 10.56 1.07 15.18
N ASP A 28 11.21 2.21 14.98
CA ASP A 28 10.59 3.51 15.21
C ASP A 28 9.75 3.86 14.00
N CYS A 29 8.43 3.84 14.16
CA CYS A 29 7.48 4.17 13.12
C CYS A 29 6.17 4.64 13.78
N GLU A 30 5.32 5.26 12.99
CA GLU A 30 4.04 5.77 13.48
C GLU A 30 2.89 5.00 12.87
N ILE A 31 1.84 4.74 13.66
CA ILE A 31 0.62 4.12 13.17
C ILE A 31 -0.24 5.24 12.56
N GLU A 32 -0.41 5.21 11.24
CA GLU A 32 -1.31 6.17 10.57
C GLU A 32 -2.74 5.68 10.53
N TYR A 33 -2.93 4.35 10.47
CA TYR A 33 -4.25 3.75 10.42
C TYR A 33 -4.16 2.31 10.89
N GLN A 34 -5.23 1.83 11.52
CA GLN A 34 -5.31 0.42 11.91
C GLN A 34 -6.75 0.02 12.11
N ASP A 35 -7.13 -1.11 11.47
CA ASP A 35 -8.36 -1.82 11.81
C ASP A 35 -8.06 -3.33 11.75
N ASP A 36 -9.09 -4.17 11.75
CA ASP A 36 -8.89 -5.63 11.79
C ASP A 36 -8.42 -6.21 10.46
N THR A 37 -8.52 -5.46 9.37
CA THR A 37 -8.21 -5.95 8.02
C THR A 37 -6.92 -5.39 7.45
N TRP A 38 -6.49 -4.23 7.91
CA TRP A 38 -5.23 -3.65 7.45
C TRP A 38 -4.73 -2.56 8.39
N ALA A 39 -3.46 -2.22 8.26
CA ALA A 39 -2.84 -1.14 9.00
C ALA A 39 -1.83 -0.42 8.11
N PHE A 40 -1.59 0.85 8.40
CA PHE A 40 -0.64 1.67 7.68
C PHE A 40 0.36 2.24 8.68
N LEU A 41 1.64 1.92 8.48
CA LEU A 41 2.72 2.40 9.34
C LEU A 41 3.58 3.36 8.55
N ALA A 42 3.89 4.52 9.14
CA ALA A 42 4.75 5.51 8.50
C ALA A 42 6.19 5.34 8.97
N PHE A 43 7.08 5.07 8.03
CA PHE A 43 8.52 5.06 8.24
C PHE A 43 9.12 6.34 7.67
N ASP A 44 10.38 6.56 7.90
CA ASP A 44 11.08 7.77 7.46
C ASP A 44 10.97 8.02 5.95
N ASN A 45 11.11 6.97 5.17
CA ASN A 45 11.22 7.10 3.71
C ASN A 45 10.06 6.46 2.93
N ILE A 46 9.16 5.71 3.58
CA ILE A 46 8.10 5.02 2.87
C ILE A 46 7.01 4.61 3.87
N LYS A 47 5.80 4.43 3.36
CA LYS A 47 4.71 3.86 4.15
C LYS A 47 4.69 2.35 3.97
N PHE A 48 4.26 1.66 5.00
CA PHE A 48 4.28 0.21 5.06
C PHE A 48 2.90 -0.29 5.46
N ALA A 49 2.24 -1.01 4.56
CA ALA A 49 0.90 -1.52 4.81
C ALA A 49 0.98 -2.98 5.24
N LEU A 50 0.22 -3.33 6.26
CA LEU A 50 0.04 -4.70 6.73
C LEU A 50 -1.37 -5.10 6.35
N VAL A 51 -1.54 -6.18 5.59
CA VAL A 51 -2.84 -6.55 5.04
C VAL A 51 -3.16 -8.02 5.33
N ILE A 52 -4.46 -8.29 5.47
CA ILE A 52 -4.94 -9.66 5.53
C ILE A 52 -5.16 -10.12 4.09
N PRO A 53 -4.56 -11.24 3.66
CA PRO A 53 -4.59 -11.65 2.25
C PRO A 53 -5.99 -11.80 1.65
N ASP A 54 -6.96 -12.20 2.47
CA ASP A 54 -8.34 -12.37 2.02
C ASP A 54 -8.99 -11.05 1.61
N GLN A 55 -8.49 -9.94 2.11
CA GLN A 55 -9.05 -8.61 1.86
C GLN A 55 -8.26 -7.85 0.80
N HIS A 56 -6.93 -7.99 0.84
CA HIS A 56 -6.04 -7.25 -0.05
C HIS A 56 -4.85 -8.13 -0.42
N PRO A 57 -4.40 -8.10 -1.69
CA PRO A 57 -3.17 -8.79 -2.04
C PRO A 57 -1.94 -8.02 -1.54
N PRO A 58 -0.84 -8.70 -1.25
CA PRO A 58 0.43 -7.99 -1.06
C PRO A 58 0.78 -7.29 -2.36
N HIS A 59 1.29 -6.06 -2.27
CA HIS A 59 1.57 -5.26 -3.46
C HIS A 59 2.56 -4.15 -3.15
N ILE A 60 3.07 -3.53 -4.21
CA ILE A 60 3.86 -2.30 -4.13
C ILE A 60 3.06 -1.23 -4.87
N ALA A 61 2.90 -0.06 -4.27
CA ALA A 61 2.13 1.03 -4.85
C ALA A 61 3.07 2.09 -5.41
N PHE A 62 2.89 2.41 -6.68
CA PHE A 62 3.66 3.43 -7.39
C PHE A 62 2.75 4.60 -7.73
N VAL A 63 3.28 5.81 -7.68
CA VAL A 63 2.52 7.01 -8.02
C VAL A 63 2.82 7.40 -9.46
N ARG A 64 1.78 7.64 -10.24
CA ARG A 64 1.92 8.14 -11.61
C ARG A 64 0.91 9.25 -11.89
N PRO A 65 1.33 10.31 -12.58
CA PRO A 65 0.39 11.37 -12.97
C PRO A 65 -0.62 10.92 -14.04
N ASP A 66 -0.31 9.83 -14.76
CA ASP A 66 -1.13 9.29 -15.84
C ASP A 66 -1.73 7.93 -15.47
N ALA A 67 -2.10 7.74 -14.20
CA ALA A 67 -2.58 6.44 -13.71
C ALA A 67 -3.78 5.92 -14.51
N GLU A 68 -4.69 6.79 -14.95
CA GLU A 68 -5.89 6.41 -15.70
C GLU A 68 -5.57 5.76 -17.07
N LYS A 69 -4.36 5.91 -17.55
CA LYS A 69 -3.93 5.26 -18.79
C LYS A 69 -3.92 3.74 -18.67
N TYR A 70 -3.88 3.22 -17.43
CA TYR A 70 -3.86 1.78 -17.17
C TYR A 70 -5.25 1.17 -17.01
N GLY A 71 -6.29 2.01 -16.99
CA GLY A 71 -7.66 1.59 -16.89
C GLY A 71 -8.45 2.48 -15.94
N PRO A 72 -9.74 2.17 -15.72
CA PRO A 72 -10.57 2.97 -14.82
C PRO A 72 -10.08 2.88 -13.39
N LEU A 73 -9.94 4.03 -12.72
CA LEU A 73 -9.45 4.10 -11.36
C LEU A 73 -10.59 3.89 -10.36
N LYS A 74 -10.27 3.19 -9.27
CA LYS A 74 -11.18 3.01 -8.16
C LYS A 74 -10.84 4.01 -7.06
N THR A 75 -11.85 4.69 -6.53
CA THR A 75 -11.66 5.61 -5.40
C THR A 75 -11.75 4.82 -4.11
N HIS A 76 -10.76 5.00 -3.24
CA HIS A 76 -10.69 4.35 -1.93
C HIS A 76 -11.30 5.24 -0.85
N ARG A 77 -11.48 4.67 0.34
CA ARG A 77 -12.08 5.40 1.47
C ARG A 77 -11.34 6.67 1.86
N ASP A 78 -10.02 6.67 1.71
CA ASP A 78 -9.19 7.82 2.05
C ASP A 78 -9.14 8.87 0.94
N GLY A 79 -9.91 8.68 -0.14
CA GLY A 79 -9.96 9.61 -1.25
C GLY A 79 -8.92 9.36 -2.32
N THR A 80 -7.98 8.45 -2.11
CA THR A 80 -7.00 8.11 -3.14
C THR A 80 -7.67 7.28 -4.24
N ARG A 81 -7.12 7.36 -5.46
CA ARG A 81 -7.63 6.63 -6.60
C ARG A 81 -6.51 5.80 -7.20
N SER A 82 -6.81 4.56 -7.54
CA SER A 82 -5.79 3.65 -8.06
C SER A 82 -6.39 2.55 -8.91
N ILE A 83 -5.48 1.81 -9.55
CA ILE A 83 -5.82 0.57 -10.26
C ILE A 83 -4.75 -0.46 -9.93
N TYR A 84 -5.16 -1.72 -9.86
CA TYR A 84 -4.23 -2.83 -9.68
C TYR A 84 -3.96 -3.49 -11.02
N ILE A 85 -2.69 -3.71 -11.30
CA ILE A 85 -2.26 -4.46 -12.48
C ILE A 85 -1.25 -5.52 -12.02
N ASN A 86 -0.90 -6.43 -12.91
CA ASN A 86 0.13 -7.43 -12.61
C ASN A 86 1.36 -7.16 -13.45
N ASP A 87 2.54 -7.38 -12.85
CA ASP A 87 3.76 -7.36 -13.62
C ASP A 87 3.89 -8.68 -14.42
N PRO A 88 4.92 -8.84 -15.26
CA PRO A 88 5.06 -10.07 -16.07
C PRO A 88 5.19 -11.36 -15.27
N SER A 89 5.55 -11.27 -13.99
CA SER A 89 5.70 -12.44 -13.13
C SER A 89 4.51 -12.66 -12.21
N GLY A 90 3.43 -11.86 -12.39
CA GLY A 90 2.22 -12.02 -11.61
C GLY A 90 2.19 -11.27 -10.29
N ASN A 91 3.19 -10.42 -10.02
CA ASN A 91 3.16 -9.61 -8.80
C ASN A 91 2.12 -8.51 -8.93
N SER A 92 1.36 -8.29 -7.85
CA SER A 92 0.34 -7.26 -7.83
C SER A 92 0.99 -5.88 -7.67
N ILE A 93 0.65 -4.97 -8.57
CA ILE A 93 1.18 -3.61 -8.59
C ILE A 93 0.01 -2.65 -8.52
N GLU A 94 0.07 -1.71 -7.58
CA GLU A 94 -0.94 -0.66 -7.49
C GLU A 94 -0.41 0.61 -8.14
N ILE A 95 -1.21 1.20 -9.04
CA ILE A 95 -0.86 2.48 -9.68
C ILE A 95 -1.76 3.53 -9.06
N LEU A 96 -1.16 4.43 -8.27
CA LEU A 96 -1.88 5.51 -7.60
C LEU A 96 -1.86 6.77 -8.44
N ALA A 97 -3.02 7.41 -8.55
CA ALA A 97 -3.10 8.72 -9.18
C ALA A 97 -2.39 9.76 -8.31
N GLU A 98 -1.76 10.70 -8.98
CA GLU A 98 -1.10 11.83 -8.31
C GLU A 98 -2.11 12.96 -8.22
N ASP A 99 -2.77 13.08 -7.08
CA ASP A 99 -3.79 14.12 -6.87
C ASP A 99 -3.34 15.14 -5.86
#